data_8fbf2bfebdecbb60d7d66ae24dce5670
#
_entry.id   8fbf2bfebdecbb60d7d66ae24dce5670
#
_cell.length_a   1.000
_cell.length_b   1.000
_cell.length_c   1.000
_cell.angle_alpha   90.00
_cell.angle_beta   90.00
_cell.angle_gamma   90.00
#
_symmetry.space_group_name_H-M   'P 1'
#
loop_
_entity.id
_entity.type
_entity.pdbx_description
1 polymer ?
#
loop_
_entity_poly.entity_id
_entity_poly.type
_entity_poly.pdbx_seq_one_letter_code
_entity_poly.pdbx_strand_id
1 'polypeptide(L)'
;RLAEPDRYTREEALINGPRHVPVEMGEADEGLRFEGGHDAYLSSHGLTHARRLELTSDGRSRTGEDMLLAIEGAEKRRFDKVLSATQLKGVPFDIRFHLHPDVDATVDLGGAAISMALKSGEIWVFRHDGTHNLSLEAGVYLEGTRLKPRSAQQIVLTGYAMNYATRVRWSLSK
;
A
#
# COMPACT_ATOMS: atom_id res chain seq x y z
N ARG A 1 -12.91 -8.59 -0.10
CA ARG A 1 -14.35 -8.50 0.23
C ARG A 1 -14.51 -9.16 1.60
N LEU A 2 -15.04 -8.44 2.59
CA LEU A 2 -15.39 -9.02 3.90
C LEU A 2 -16.61 -9.94 3.74
N ALA A 3 -16.63 -11.05 4.49
CA ALA A 3 -17.78 -11.93 4.56
C ALA A 3 -18.93 -11.22 5.27
N GLU A 4 -20.17 -11.55 4.90
CA GLU A 4 -21.27 -11.31 5.80
C GLU A 4 -21.01 -12.11 7.09
N PRO A 5 -21.28 -11.52 8.28
CA PRO A 5 -21.06 -12.21 9.55
C PRO A 5 -21.87 -13.51 9.59
N ASP A 6 -21.21 -14.60 9.97
CA ASP A 6 -21.88 -15.86 10.24
C ASP A 6 -22.92 -15.65 11.33
N ARG A 7 -24.12 -16.21 11.13
CA ARG A 7 -25.25 -16.09 12.04
C ARG A 7 -24.96 -16.54 13.47
N TYR A 8 -23.89 -17.31 13.66
CA TYR A 8 -23.55 -17.93 14.94
C TYR A 8 -22.35 -17.26 15.64
N THR A 9 -21.39 -16.72 14.92
CA THR A 9 -20.15 -16.22 15.52
C THR A 9 -20.01 -14.70 15.52
N ARG A 10 -20.77 -13.96 14.69
CA ARG A 10 -20.59 -12.51 14.42
C ARG A 10 -19.16 -12.11 14.08
N GLU A 11 -18.35 -13.05 13.65
CA GLU A 11 -16.98 -12.79 13.23
C GLU A 11 -16.95 -12.43 11.75
N GLU A 12 -16.38 -11.28 11.43
CA GLU A 12 -16.06 -10.89 10.07
C GLU A 12 -14.82 -11.65 9.62
N ALA A 13 -14.93 -12.43 8.55
CA ALA A 13 -13.81 -13.15 7.96
C ALA A 13 -13.47 -12.60 6.58
N LEU A 14 -12.19 -12.65 6.22
CA LEU A 14 -11.77 -12.31 4.87
C LEU A 14 -12.18 -13.44 3.91
N ILE A 15 -13.13 -13.16 3.01
CA ILE A 15 -13.48 -14.08 1.92
C ILE A 15 -12.64 -13.74 0.69
N ASN A 16 -12.11 -14.74 -0.01
CA ASN A 16 -11.28 -14.55 -1.21
C ASN A 16 -10.01 -13.76 -0.94
N GLY A 17 -9.29 -14.10 0.11
CA GLY A 17 -7.92 -13.65 0.32
C GLY A 17 -6.96 -14.16 -0.77
N PRO A 18 -5.71 -13.69 -0.78
CA PRO A 18 -4.70 -14.17 -1.69
C PRO A 18 -4.45 -15.68 -1.50
N ARG A 19 -4.16 -16.39 -2.60
CA ARG A 19 -3.78 -17.81 -2.59
C ARG A 19 -2.27 -17.98 -2.51
N HIS A 20 -1.53 -17.04 -3.10
CA HIS A 20 -0.08 -17.04 -3.13
C HIS A 20 0.43 -15.71 -2.60
N VAL A 21 1.32 -15.79 -1.60
CA VAL A 21 1.97 -14.63 -0.97
C VAL A 21 3.47 -14.94 -0.86
N PRO A 22 4.20 -14.94 -2.00
CA PRO A 22 5.65 -15.13 -1.99
C PRO A 22 6.32 -13.98 -1.25
N VAL A 23 7.36 -14.31 -0.49
CA VAL A 23 8.17 -13.36 0.27
C VAL A 23 9.63 -13.79 0.16
N GLU A 24 10.50 -12.81 -0.10
CA GLU A 24 11.94 -12.97 -0.10
C GLU A 24 12.58 -11.85 0.72
N MET A 25 13.61 -12.20 1.49
CA MET A 25 14.46 -11.24 2.19
C MET A 25 15.91 -11.46 1.77
N GLY A 26 16.63 -10.38 1.58
CA GLY A 26 18.01 -10.40 1.16
C GLY A 26 18.77 -9.15 1.56
N GLU A 27 19.99 -9.05 1.08
CA GLU A 27 20.81 -7.87 1.23
C GLU A 27 20.57 -6.91 0.05
N ALA A 28 20.61 -5.61 0.32
CA ALA A 28 20.72 -4.54 -0.66
C ALA A 28 22.13 -3.94 -0.56
N ASP A 29 22.51 -3.10 -1.54
CA ASP A 29 23.84 -2.45 -1.58
C ASP A 29 24.17 -1.68 -0.29
N GLU A 30 23.17 -1.08 0.34
CA GLU A 30 23.33 -0.25 1.54
C GLU A 30 22.51 -0.74 2.74
N GLY A 31 22.04 -2.00 2.75
CA GLY A 31 21.24 -2.49 3.87
C GLY A 31 20.46 -3.77 3.60
N LEU A 32 19.19 -3.78 3.98
CA LEU A 32 18.30 -4.93 3.86
C LEU A 32 17.26 -4.71 2.78
N ARG A 33 16.96 -5.75 2.03
CA ARG A 33 15.89 -5.79 1.03
C ARG A 33 14.82 -6.80 1.42
N PHE A 34 13.57 -6.40 1.24
CA PHE A 34 12.39 -7.25 1.30
C PHE A 34 11.66 -7.17 -0.04
N GLU A 35 11.26 -8.31 -0.57
CA GLU A 35 10.35 -8.40 -1.71
C GLU A 35 9.18 -9.31 -1.34
N GLY A 36 7.98 -8.87 -1.63
CA GLY A 36 6.78 -9.66 -1.39
C GLY A 36 5.70 -9.33 -2.39
N GLY A 37 4.77 -10.25 -2.58
CA GLY A 37 3.67 -10.05 -3.49
C GLY A 37 2.44 -10.87 -3.11
N HIS A 38 1.33 -10.62 -3.79
CA HIS A 38 0.13 -11.42 -3.65
C HIS A 38 -0.75 -11.36 -4.89
N ASP A 39 -1.53 -12.43 -5.10
CA ASP A 39 -2.43 -12.63 -6.22
C ASP A 39 -3.88 -12.24 -5.95
N ALA A 40 -4.17 -11.49 -4.88
CA ALA A 40 -5.54 -11.18 -4.44
C ALA A 40 -6.38 -10.45 -5.51
N TYR A 41 -5.74 -9.68 -6.40
CA TYR A 41 -6.42 -8.93 -7.47
C TYR A 41 -6.44 -9.68 -8.81
N LEU A 42 -5.83 -10.85 -8.90
CA LEU A 42 -5.67 -11.59 -10.14
C LEU A 42 -7.02 -12.00 -10.73
N SER A 43 -7.91 -12.55 -9.90
CA SER A 43 -9.22 -13.01 -10.35
C SER A 43 -10.17 -11.89 -10.75
N SER A 44 -10.06 -10.72 -10.10
CA SER A 44 -10.96 -9.58 -10.34
C SER A 44 -10.44 -8.63 -11.41
N HIS A 45 -9.15 -8.31 -11.40
CA HIS A 45 -8.55 -7.27 -12.25
C HIS A 45 -7.46 -7.77 -13.19
N GLY A 46 -7.03 -9.03 -13.08
CA GLY A 46 -5.88 -9.55 -13.82
C GLY A 46 -4.56 -8.94 -13.35
N LEU A 47 -4.48 -8.52 -12.10
CA LEU A 47 -3.31 -7.83 -11.53
C LEU A 47 -2.77 -8.60 -10.33
N THR A 48 -1.46 -8.77 -10.30
CA THR A 48 -0.69 -9.17 -9.12
C THR A 48 -0.08 -7.92 -8.50
N HIS A 49 -0.17 -7.78 -7.19
CA HIS A 49 0.53 -6.73 -6.45
C HIS A 49 1.88 -7.28 -5.97
N ALA A 50 2.94 -6.51 -6.18
CA ALA A 50 4.27 -6.78 -5.62
C ALA A 50 4.79 -5.51 -4.93
N ARG A 51 5.56 -5.71 -3.86
CA ARG A 51 6.20 -4.64 -3.10
C ARG A 51 7.66 -4.99 -2.84
N ARG A 52 8.54 -4.03 -3.14
CA ARG A 52 9.94 -4.05 -2.73
C ARG A 52 10.15 -2.98 -1.67
N LEU A 53 10.89 -3.32 -0.63
CA LEU A 53 11.32 -2.40 0.41
C LEU A 53 12.83 -2.52 0.58
N GLU A 54 13.51 -1.40 0.75
CA GLU A 54 14.91 -1.34 1.11
C GLU A 54 15.07 -0.45 2.34
N LEU A 55 15.85 -0.92 3.30
CA LEU A 55 16.15 -0.21 4.55
C LEU A 55 17.67 -0.03 4.63
N THR A 56 18.13 1.21 4.76
CA THR A 56 19.54 1.50 4.95
C THR A 56 20.08 0.92 6.26
N SER A 57 21.36 0.55 6.29
CA SER A 57 22.02 -0.08 7.44
C SER A 57 21.97 0.79 8.70
N ASP A 58 21.94 2.11 8.56
CA ASP A 58 21.81 3.07 9.66
C ASP A 58 20.35 3.24 10.14
N GLY A 59 19.39 2.61 9.45
CA GLY A 59 17.96 2.68 9.76
C GLY A 59 17.31 4.05 9.52
N ARG A 60 17.98 4.98 8.81
CA ARG A 60 17.52 6.36 8.63
C ARG A 60 16.72 6.59 7.37
N SER A 61 16.75 5.65 6.45
CA SER A 61 16.01 5.74 5.18
C SER A 61 15.37 4.40 4.82
N ARG A 62 14.17 4.46 4.34
CA ARG A 62 13.46 3.35 3.71
C ARG A 62 12.95 3.81 2.36
N THR A 63 13.23 3.05 1.32
CA THR A 63 12.58 3.20 0.02
C THR A 63 11.60 2.06 -0.22
N GLY A 64 10.58 2.35 -0.97
CA GLY A 64 9.58 1.36 -1.36
C GLY A 64 9.15 1.53 -2.79
N GLU A 65 8.83 0.40 -3.40
CA GLU A 65 8.26 0.34 -4.74
C GLU A 65 7.06 -0.61 -4.71
N ASP A 66 5.89 -0.11 -5.06
CA ASP A 66 4.68 -0.91 -5.26
C ASP A 66 4.46 -1.10 -6.76
N MET A 67 4.12 -2.31 -7.17
CA MET A 67 3.89 -2.68 -8.55
C MET A 67 2.56 -3.40 -8.70
N LEU A 68 1.79 -3.02 -9.72
CA LEU A 68 0.62 -3.76 -10.19
C LEU A 68 0.94 -4.32 -11.57
N LEU A 69 0.94 -5.65 -11.70
CA LEU A 69 1.48 -6.36 -12.84
C LEU A 69 0.46 -7.33 -13.43
N ALA A 70 0.27 -7.28 -14.76
CA ALA A 70 -0.38 -8.31 -15.55
C ALA A 70 0.69 -9.01 -16.41
N ILE A 71 1.13 -10.19 -16.01
CA ILE A 71 2.28 -10.87 -16.61
C ILE A 71 1.83 -11.82 -17.71
N GLU A 72 0.92 -12.73 -17.37
CA GLU A 72 0.47 -13.79 -18.26
C GLU A 72 -0.61 -13.29 -19.26
N GLY A 73 -0.73 -13.98 -20.39
CA GLY A 73 -1.71 -13.62 -21.39
C GLY A 73 -3.17 -13.64 -20.90
N ALA A 74 -3.50 -14.51 -19.96
CA ALA A 74 -4.84 -14.54 -19.35
C ALA A 74 -5.08 -13.33 -18.43
N GLU A 75 -4.07 -12.91 -17.72
CA GLU A 75 -4.09 -11.72 -16.84
C GLU A 75 -4.28 -10.45 -17.65
N LYS A 76 -3.48 -10.29 -18.72
CA LYS A 76 -3.60 -9.16 -19.67
C LYS A 76 -4.99 -9.07 -20.28
N ARG A 77 -5.55 -10.17 -20.75
CA ARG A 77 -6.94 -10.19 -21.28
C ARG A 77 -7.96 -9.78 -20.23
N ARG A 78 -7.78 -10.18 -18.96
CA ARG A 78 -8.67 -9.77 -17.88
C ARG A 78 -8.50 -8.29 -17.57
N PHE A 79 -7.28 -7.81 -17.48
CA PHE A 79 -6.98 -6.38 -17.30
C PHE A 79 -7.61 -5.53 -18.39
N ASP A 80 -7.44 -5.90 -19.67
CA ASP A 80 -8.03 -5.19 -20.82
C ASP A 80 -9.55 -5.12 -20.73
N LYS A 81 -10.20 -6.20 -20.27
CA LYS A 81 -11.65 -6.21 -20.06
C LYS A 81 -12.06 -5.22 -18.98
N VAL A 82 -11.32 -5.16 -17.85
CA VAL A 82 -11.60 -4.20 -16.77
C VAL A 82 -11.33 -2.78 -17.24
N LEU A 83 -10.21 -2.55 -17.91
CA LEU A 83 -9.84 -1.24 -18.46
C LEU A 83 -10.89 -0.73 -19.47
N SER A 84 -11.41 -1.61 -20.33
CA SER A 84 -12.49 -1.26 -21.26
C SER A 84 -13.78 -0.90 -20.52
N ALA A 85 -14.11 -1.60 -19.44
CA ALA A 85 -15.29 -1.30 -18.62
C ALA A 85 -15.22 0.06 -17.91
N THR A 86 -14.01 0.57 -17.65
CA THR A 86 -13.78 1.92 -17.11
C THR A 86 -13.70 3.00 -18.19
N GLN A 87 -14.10 2.70 -19.41
CA GLN A 87 -13.97 3.60 -20.57
C GLN A 87 -12.53 4.08 -20.78
N LEU A 88 -11.57 3.22 -20.54
CA LEU A 88 -10.11 3.48 -20.64
C LEU A 88 -9.60 4.57 -19.68
N LYS A 89 -10.33 4.88 -18.62
CA LYS A 89 -9.90 5.84 -17.59
C LYS A 89 -8.86 5.27 -16.60
N GLY A 90 -8.54 3.99 -16.75
CA GLY A 90 -7.64 3.27 -15.85
C GLY A 90 -8.38 2.48 -14.77
N VAL A 91 -7.66 1.56 -14.17
CA VAL A 91 -8.12 0.81 -13.00
C VAL A 91 -7.69 1.57 -11.75
N PRO A 92 -8.63 2.14 -10.96
CA PRO A 92 -8.27 2.92 -9.79
C PRO A 92 -7.64 2.04 -8.71
N PHE A 93 -6.66 2.59 -8.00
CA PHE A 93 -6.05 1.95 -6.85
C PHE A 93 -5.62 2.97 -5.80
N ASP A 94 -5.55 2.53 -4.55
CA ASP A 94 -4.97 3.25 -3.44
C ASP A 94 -3.87 2.41 -2.78
N ILE A 95 -2.75 3.05 -2.46
CA ILE A 95 -1.72 2.50 -1.59
C ILE A 95 -1.83 3.23 -0.26
N ARG A 96 -2.14 2.50 0.81
CA ARG A 96 -2.43 3.05 2.12
C ARG A 96 -1.35 2.69 3.13
N PHE A 97 -0.81 3.68 3.82
CA PHE A 97 0.16 3.53 4.89
C PHE A 97 -0.49 3.99 6.19
N HIS A 98 -0.93 3.02 6.97
CA HIS A 98 -1.56 3.29 8.27
C HIS A 98 -0.52 3.74 9.28
N LEU A 99 -0.77 4.86 9.92
CA LEU A 99 0.10 5.42 10.95
C LEU A 99 -0.35 4.99 12.34
N HIS A 100 0.62 4.86 13.24
CA HIS A 100 0.30 4.65 14.65
C HIS A 100 -0.38 5.90 15.22
N PRO A 101 -1.36 5.79 16.15
CA PRO A 101 -2.06 6.94 16.71
C PRO A 101 -1.17 7.96 17.44
N ASP A 102 0.04 7.57 17.76
CA ASP A 102 1.03 8.42 18.43
C ASP A 102 1.96 9.16 17.45
N VAL A 103 1.70 9.04 16.15
CA VAL A 103 2.39 9.81 15.10
C VAL A 103 1.53 11.02 14.75
N ASP A 104 2.11 12.20 14.82
CA ASP A 104 1.49 13.44 14.36
C ASP A 104 1.98 13.71 12.93
N ALA A 105 1.08 13.60 11.97
CA ALA A 105 1.40 13.72 10.56
C ALA A 105 0.73 14.97 9.97
N THR A 106 1.48 15.69 9.13
CA THR A 106 1.01 16.90 8.45
C THR A 106 1.45 16.90 6.98
N VAL A 107 0.60 17.43 6.11
CA VAL A 107 0.93 17.65 4.70
C VAL A 107 1.95 18.79 4.61
N ASP A 108 3.02 18.59 3.86
CA ASP A 108 4.17 19.49 3.73
C ASP A 108 4.53 19.72 2.25
N LEU A 109 5.43 20.67 2.02
CA LEU A 109 5.95 21.01 0.68
C LEU A 109 4.85 21.23 -0.37
N GLY A 110 3.76 21.90 0.01
CA GLY A 110 2.65 22.19 -0.91
C GLY A 110 1.89 20.95 -1.37
N GLY A 111 1.89 19.87 -0.59
CA GLY A 111 1.23 18.60 -0.93
C GLY A 111 2.15 17.54 -1.53
N ALA A 112 3.46 17.82 -1.64
CA ALA A 112 4.42 16.88 -2.24
C ALA A 112 5.06 15.92 -1.21
N ALA A 113 4.84 16.16 0.09
CA ALA A 113 5.39 15.35 1.17
C ALA A 113 4.45 15.31 2.37
N ILE A 114 4.70 14.35 3.26
CA ILE A 114 4.07 14.30 4.58
C ILE A 114 5.17 14.20 5.64
N SER A 115 5.19 15.18 6.54
CA SER A 115 6.07 15.20 7.70
C SER A 115 5.37 14.51 8.88
N MET A 116 6.11 13.65 9.58
CA MET A 116 5.62 12.84 10.70
C MET A 116 6.49 13.08 11.91
N ALA A 117 5.90 13.64 12.96
CA ALA A 117 6.55 13.81 14.25
C ALA A 117 6.22 12.60 15.15
N LEU A 118 7.25 11.94 15.64
CA LEU A 118 7.12 10.83 16.57
C LEU A 118 7.25 11.32 18.02
N LYS A 119 6.69 10.58 18.98
CA LYS A 119 6.85 10.89 20.41
C LYS A 119 8.31 10.88 20.89
N SER A 120 9.20 10.21 20.17
CA SER A 120 10.64 10.23 20.44
C SER A 120 11.31 11.59 20.14
N GLY A 121 10.59 12.50 19.47
CA GLY A 121 11.13 13.76 18.96
C GLY A 121 11.73 13.64 17.54
N GLU A 122 11.75 12.45 16.98
CA GLU A 122 12.21 12.26 15.60
C GLU A 122 11.17 12.77 14.61
N ILE A 123 11.66 13.36 13.52
CA ILE A 123 10.83 13.77 12.38
C ILE A 123 11.20 12.90 11.18
N TRP A 124 10.19 12.27 10.60
CA TRP A 124 10.31 11.48 9.38
C TRP A 124 9.53 12.15 8.26
N VAL A 125 10.03 12.07 7.06
CA VAL A 125 9.39 12.67 5.89
C VAL A 125 9.08 11.59 4.86
N PHE A 126 7.80 11.47 4.52
CA PHE A 126 7.33 10.63 3.43
C PHE A 126 7.30 11.42 2.13
N ARG A 127 7.85 10.86 1.06
CA ARG A 127 7.85 11.40 -0.31
C ARG A 127 7.47 10.32 -1.30
N HIS A 128 7.04 10.74 -2.49
CA HIS A 128 6.76 9.84 -3.60
C HIS A 128 7.33 10.40 -4.91
N ASP A 129 7.27 9.63 -5.99
CA ASP A 129 7.83 10.00 -7.30
C ASP A 129 7.03 11.09 -8.07
N GLY A 130 5.97 11.61 -7.48
CA GLY A 130 5.14 12.68 -8.07
C GLY A 130 4.15 12.22 -9.14
N THR A 131 4.06 10.92 -9.43
CA THR A 131 3.18 10.38 -10.48
C THR A 131 1.75 10.14 -10.01
N HIS A 132 1.49 10.24 -8.70
CA HIS A 132 0.22 9.90 -8.05
C HIS A 132 -0.21 11.01 -7.09
N ASN A 133 -1.49 11.03 -6.72
CA ASN A 133 -1.98 11.98 -5.74
C ASN A 133 -1.65 11.52 -4.32
N LEU A 134 -1.05 12.42 -3.54
CA LEU A 134 -0.74 12.20 -2.13
C LEU A 134 -1.80 12.89 -1.26
N SER A 135 -2.37 12.17 -0.30
CA SER A 135 -3.27 12.72 0.70
C SER A 135 -2.98 12.15 2.09
N LEU A 136 -3.41 12.88 3.10
CA LEU A 136 -3.42 12.44 4.50
C LEU A 136 -4.89 12.33 4.92
N GLU A 137 -5.32 11.14 5.27
CA GLU A 137 -6.71 10.82 5.57
C GLU A 137 -6.88 10.34 7.00
N ALA A 138 -8.10 10.44 7.52
CA ALA A 138 -8.46 9.79 8.77
C ALA A 138 -8.37 8.26 8.63
N GLY A 139 -7.92 7.62 9.68
CA GLY A 139 -7.79 6.17 9.77
C GLY A 139 -8.21 5.66 11.14
N VAL A 140 -8.24 4.34 11.27
CA VAL A 140 -8.58 3.66 12.51
C VAL A 140 -7.47 2.69 12.86
N TYR A 141 -7.06 2.69 14.11
CA TYR A 141 -6.08 1.76 14.66
C TYR A 141 -6.74 0.80 15.64
N LEU A 142 -6.60 -0.49 15.35
CA LEU A 142 -7.11 -1.57 16.18
C LEU A 142 -5.99 -2.07 17.10
N GLU A 143 -6.10 -1.77 18.38
CA GLU A 143 -5.14 -2.20 19.39
C GLU A 143 -5.65 -3.47 20.07
N GLY A 144 -4.88 -4.57 19.99
CA GLY A 144 -5.32 -5.89 20.46
C GLY A 144 -5.74 -5.99 21.93
N THR A 145 -5.37 -4.99 22.75
CA THR A 145 -5.70 -4.92 24.18
C THR A 145 -6.90 -4.00 24.49
N ARG A 146 -7.47 -3.35 23.48
CA ARG A 146 -8.55 -2.38 23.63
C ARG A 146 -9.79 -2.78 22.83
N LEU A 147 -10.96 -2.69 23.46
CA LEU A 147 -12.24 -2.93 22.80
C LEU A 147 -12.67 -1.81 21.86
N LYS A 148 -12.15 -0.59 22.05
CA LYS A 148 -12.51 0.56 21.21
C LYS A 148 -11.36 0.92 20.29
N PRO A 149 -11.62 1.07 18.99
CA PRO A 149 -10.65 1.59 18.04
C PRO A 149 -10.13 2.97 18.45
N ARG A 150 -8.86 3.25 18.12
CA ARG A 150 -8.28 4.59 18.27
C ARG A 150 -8.33 5.32 16.94
N SER A 151 -8.58 6.63 16.99
CA SER A 151 -8.39 7.49 15.83
C SER A 151 -6.91 7.52 15.47
N ALA A 152 -6.62 7.41 14.18
CA ALA A 152 -5.29 7.49 13.60
C ALA A 152 -5.36 8.23 12.26
N GLN A 153 -4.22 8.39 11.61
CA GLN A 153 -4.12 8.91 10.26
C GLN A 153 -3.55 7.83 9.33
N GLN A 154 -3.73 8.03 8.05
CA GLN A 154 -3.12 7.19 7.01
C GLN A 154 -2.66 8.07 5.86
N ILE A 155 -1.49 7.75 5.32
CA ILE A 155 -1.00 8.32 4.08
C ILE A 155 -1.60 7.52 2.93
N VAL A 156 -2.11 8.19 1.91
CA VAL A 156 -2.74 7.54 0.76
C VAL A 156 -2.11 8.06 -0.52
N LEU A 157 -1.65 7.14 -1.37
CA LEU A 157 -1.27 7.41 -2.76
C LEU A 157 -2.36 6.84 -3.66
N THR A 158 -3.08 7.72 -4.35
CA THR A 158 -4.17 7.36 -5.25
C THR A 158 -3.72 7.46 -6.69
N GLY A 159 -4.02 6.46 -7.50
CA GLY A 159 -3.65 6.42 -8.92
C GLY A 159 -4.54 5.53 -9.76
N TYR A 160 -4.16 5.41 -11.03
CA TYR A 160 -4.83 4.59 -12.04
C TYR A 160 -3.84 3.71 -12.77
N ALA A 161 -4.08 2.41 -12.77
CA ALA A 161 -3.32 1.48 -13.60
C ALA A 161 -3.84 1.56 -15.05
N MET A 162 -3.00 2.05 -15.94
CA MET A 162 -3.30 2.25 -17.36
C MET A 162 -2.69 1.19 -18.28
N ASN A 163 -1.69 0.47 -17.76
CA ASN A 163 -0.87 -0.48 -18.50
C ASN A 163 -0.69 -1.77 -17.70
N TYR A 164 -0.14 -2.80 -18.34
CA TYR A 164 0.15 -4.10 -17.73
C TYR A 164 1.21 -4.06 -16.62
N ALA A 165 1.88 -2.92 -16.44
CA ALA A 165 2.82 -2.68 -15.36
C ALA A 165 2.67 -1.23 -14.88
N THR A 166 2.17 -1.06 -13.68
CA THR A 166 2.10 0.23 -12.98
C THR A 166 3.04 0.18 -11.80
N ARG A 167 3.85 1.23 -11.63
CA ARG A 167 4.87 1.30 -10.60
C ARG A 167 4.72 2.61 -9.83
N VAL A 168 4.79 2.53 -8.51
CA VAL A 168 4.73 3.67 -7.58
C VAL A 168 5.93 3.59 -6.67
N ARG A 169 6.75 4.64 -6.64
CA ARG A 169 7.92 4.73 -5.77
C ARG A 169 7.69 5.74 -4.67
N TRP A 170 8.15 5.40 -3.49
CA TRP A 170 8.06 6.27 -2.33
C TRP A 170 9.28 6.09 -1.42
N SER A 171 9.50 7.05 -0.56
CA SER A 171 10.57 7.01 0.44
C SER A 171 10.10 7.57 1.76
N LEU A 172 10.74 7.10 2.81
CA LEU A 172 10.58 7.54 4.18
C LEU A 172 11.97 7.74 4.77
N SER A 173 12.30 8.96 5.17
CA SER A 173 13.63 9.31 5.69
C SER A 173 13.57 10.33 6.81
N LYS A 174 14.58 10.33 7.67
CA LYS A 174 14.81 11.30 8.74
C LYS A 174 16.15 12.03 8.60
#